data_790aed2cc4c3bd5ed99f4804ffc4fa7e
#
_entry.id   790aed2cc4c3bd5ed99f4804ffc4fa7e
#
_cell.length_a   1.000
_cell.length_b   1.000
_cell.length_c   1.000
_cell.angle_alpha   90.00
_cell.angle_beta   90.00
_cell.angle_gamma   90.00
#
_symmetry.space_group_name_H-M   'P 1'
#
loop_
_entity.id
_entity.type
_entity.pdbx_description
1 polymer ?
#
loop_
_entity_poly.entity_id
_entity_poly.type
_entity_poly.pdbx_seq_one_letter_code
_entity_poly.pdbx_strand_id
1 'polypeptide(L)'
;MRIGPLTLQSNLFLSPLAGYTNLPFRLVVREIGGVGLCTTDLVNARSLLEKRDKALKLIETRPADHPLAVQLFGSVPEEMRDAAAYLESLGTASVDINMGCPVKKVCKVGGGSAMMTELDKTAALVRGMVNAVKIPVTAKMRLGWDDQNLTAPDLARVLEDVGVAAIFVHGRTREQGFGGTVNLAGIRAVVEAVKTIPVIGNGDIITPQAARKMFDETGCAGVSIGRGAFYNPWIFQHTLHYLKSSSSLSLNGPTPDPSPEGSGDPDMQRLFPSREGSGVGSSAELPPSEASFDERVRVMCRHLDLMIEIFGEELGCRMFRKVAPMYSRRFGPVSEFNKRVVLISSRAEFFETLDHYRRWRAQFLDERGELQPRFQPPPPVASFMQEPAAAPREHIPVPKGPVEVW
;
A
#
# COMPACT_ATOMS: atom_id res chain seq x y z
N MET A 1 4.09 -0.35 15.34
CA MET A 1 4.86 -1.47 14.73
C MET A 1 6.35 -1.10 14.69
N ARG A 2 7.26 -2.10 14.75
CA ARG A 2 8.72 -1.85 14.64
C ARG A 2 9.30 -2.62 13.46
N ILE A 3 10.25 -2.01 12.76
CA ILE A 3 11.10 -2.62 11.74
C ILE A 3 12.55 -2.30 12.12
N GLY A 4 13.24 -3.26 12.73
CA GLY A 4 14.53 -3.00 13.36
C GLY A 4 14.45 -1.83 14.36
N PRO A 5 15.30 -0.79 14.24
CA PRO A 5 15.26 0.40 15.09
C PRO A 5 14.09 1.36 14.76
N LEU A 6 13.47 1.25 13.59
CA LEU A 6 12.42 2.16 13.12
C LEU A 6 11.08 1.86 13.78
N THR A 7 10.52 2.84 14.52
CA THR A 7 9.17 2.76 15.09
C THR A 7 8.17 3.45 14.19
N LEU A 8 7.10 2.75 13.82
CA LEU A 8 6.05 3.23 12.90
C LEU A 8 4.73 3.41 13.65
N GLN A 9 3.98 4.47 13.31
CA GLN A 9 2.67 4.77 13.89
C GLN A 9 1.57 3.80 13.44
N SER A 10 1.79 3.14 12.29
CA SER A 10 0.83 2.23 11.68
C SER A 10 1.57 1.03 11.06
N ASN A 11 0.86 -0.09 10.91
CA ASN A 11 1.33 -1.28 10.19
C ASN A 11 0.77 -1.38 8.75
N LEU A 12 0.39 -0.23 8.19
CA LEU A 12 -0.07 -0.08 6.83
C LEU A 12 1.00 0.63 6.00
N PHE A 13 1.34 0.07 4.85
CA PHE A 13 2.47 0.47 4.02
C PHE A 13 2.03 0.84 2.61
N LEU A 14 2.57 1.94 2.05
CA LEU A 14 2.43 2.21 0.63
C LEU A 14 3.45 1.39 -0.16
N SER A 15 2.96 0.46 -0.97
CA SER A 15 3.79 -0.43 -1.80
C SER A 15 4.42 0.32 -2.97
N PRO A 16 5.69 0.05 -3.31
CA PRO A 16 6.33 0.64 -4.49
C PRO A 16 5.62 0.23 -5.78
N LEU A 17 5.28 1.21 -6.61
CA LEU A 17 4.70 1.01 -7.94
C LEU A 17 5.37 1.94 -8.94
N ALA A 18 6.11 1.35 -9.89
CA ALA A 18 6.90 2.06 -10.89
C ALA A 18 6.09 3.12 -11.64
N GLY A 19 6.56 4.36 -11.62
CA GLY A 19 5.93 5.53 -12.24
C GLY A 19 4.69 6.06 -11.54
N TYR A 20 4.37 5.60 -10.32
CA TYR A 20 3.20 6.01 -9.56
C TYR A 20 3.53 6.44 -8.12
N THR A 21 4.45 5.78 -7.42
CA THR A 21 4.81 6.12 -6.03
C THR A 21 5.85 7.24 -5.94
N ASN A 22 5.72 8.22 -6.84
CA ASN A 22 6.51 9.46 -6.83
C ASN A 22 6.15 10.35 -5.62
N LEU A 23 6.96 11.36 -5.37
CA LEU A 23 6.77 12.28 -4.23
C LEU A 23 5.35 12.89 -4.17
N PRO A 24 4.74 13.42 -5.28
CA PRO A 24 3.37 13.92 -5.24
C PRO A 24 2.36 12.95 -4.66
N PHE A 25 2.37 11.70 -5.11
CA PHE A 25 1.41 10.71 -4.62
C PHE A 25 1.66 10.33 -3.16
N ARG A 26 2.92 10.18 -2.76
CA ARG A 26 3.26 9.90 -1.36
C ARG A 26 2.78 11.03 -0.44
N LEU A 27 2.94 12.29 -0.84
CA LEU A 27 2.41 13.45 -0.10
C LEU A 27 0.88 13.41 0.02
N VAL A 28 0.15 13.10 -1.06
CA VAL A 28 -1.31 12.94 -1.02
C VAL A 28 -1.72 11.88 0.01
N VAL A 29 -1.07 10.71 0.00
CA VAL A 29 -1.36 9.62 0.96
C VAL A 29 -1.03 10.04 2.39
N ARG A 30 0.05 10.79 2.59
CA ARG A 30 0.43 11.35 3.90
C ARG A 30 -0.56 12.39 4.41
N GLU A 31 -1.01 13.31 3.54
CA GLU A 31 -2.01 14.34 3.89
C GLU A 31 -3.34 13.73 4.32
N ILE A 32 -3.77 12.62 3.71
CA ILE A 32 -4.97 11.87 4.11
C ILE A 32 -4.73 11.11 5.43
N GLY A 33 -3.55 10.53 5.60
CA GLY A 33 -3.15 9.85 6.82
C GLY A 33 -3.35 8.34 6.84
N GLY A 34 -2.93 7.72 7.93
CA GLY A 34 -3.08 6.28 8.18
C GLY A 34 -1.92 5.41 7.68
N VAL A 35 -1.06 5.91 6.79
CA VAL A 35 0.12 5.18 6.30
C VAL A 35 1.28 5.27 7.29
N GLY A 36 1.90 4.12 7.63
CA GLY A 36 3.07 4.07 8.51
C GLY A 36 4.39 4.35 7.79
N LEU A 37 4.56 3.77 6.60
CA LEU A 37 5.77 3.92 5.78
C LEU A 37 5.39 3.98 4.31
N CYS A 38 5.94 4.96 3.59
CA CYS A 38 5.89 4.99 2.13
C CYS A 38 7.20 4.45 1.54
N THR A 39 7.09 3.78 0.37
CA THR A 39 8.26 3.32 -0.38
C THR A 39 8.29 4.02 -1.73
N THR A 40 9.48 4.44 -2.18
CA THR A 40 9.68 5.09 -3.49
C THR A 40 9.39 4.14 -4.64
N ASP A 41 9.41 4.66 -5.87
CA ASP A 41 9.64 3.84 -7.07
C ASP A 41 10.99 3.10 -6.95
N LEU A 42 11.15 2.03 -7.74
CA LEU A 42 12.42 1.30 -7.75
C LEU A 42 13.53 2.13 -8.38
N VAL A 43 14.68 2.22 -7.69
CA VAL A 43 15.85 3.01 -8.06
C VAL A 43 17.00 2.07 -8.43
N ASN A 44 17.61 2.26 -9.59
CA ASN A 44 18.79 1.49 -9.97
C ASN A 44 20.00 1.95 -9.16
N ALA A 45 20.67 1.00 -8.46
CA ALA A 45 21.80 1.31 -7.56
C ALA A 45 22.95 2.04 -8.29
N ARG A 46 23.38 1.54 -9.46
CA ARG A 46 24.43 2.17 -10.28
C ARG A 46 24.04 3.59 -10.69
N SER A 47 22.82 3.77 -11.22
CA SER A 47 22.34 5.09 -11.65
C SER A 47 22.29 6.10 -10.50
N LEU A 48 22.01 5.63 -9.29
CA LEU A 48 22.01 6.45 -8.08
C LEU A 48 23.42 6.87 -7.70
N LEU A 49 24.40 5.95 -7.72
CA LEU A 49 25.81 6.24 -7.44
C LEU A 49 26.42 7.18 -8.49
N GLU A 50 26.02 7.03 -9.76
CA GLU A 50 26.39 7.95 -10.84
C GLU A 50 25.65 9.30 -10.75
N LYS A 51 24.79 9.49 -9.75
CA LYS A 51 24.01 10.73 -9.52
C LYS A 51 23.21 11.17 -10.75
N ARG A 52 22.66 10.22 -11.50
CA ARG A 52 21.82 10.54 -12.66
C ARG A 52 20.56 11.25 -12.22
N ASP A 53 20.17 12.33 -12.91
CA ASP A 53 19.03 13.18 -12.57
C ASP A 53 17.75 12.38 -12.32
N LYS A 54 17.48 11.37 -13.16
CA LYS A 54 16.31 10.50 -12.99
C LYS A 54 16.34 9.72 -11.66
N ALA A 55 17.50 9.19 -11.27
CA ALA A 55 17.64 8.45 -10.03
C ALA A 55 17.50 9.38 -8.82
N LEU A 56 18.11 10.56 -8.87
CA LEU A 56 17.98 11.60 -7.84
C LEU A 56 16.53 12.06 -7.70
N LYS A 57 15.81 12.24 -8.82
CA LYS A 57 14.39 12.61 -8.80
C LYS A 57 13.49 11.56 -8.15
N LEU A 58 13.82 10.26 -8.26
CA LEU A 58 13.05 9.17 -7.64
C LEU A 58 13.19 9.15 -6.12
N ILE A 59 14.32 9.57 -5.58
CA ILE A 59 14.57 9.63 -4.12
C ILE A 59 14.23 10.99 -3.50
N GLU A 60 13.77 11.95 -4.31
CA GLU A 60 13.34 13.26 -3.80
C GLU A 60 12.28 13.10 -2.72
N THR A 61 12.44 13.86 -1.62
CA THR A 61 11.58 13.77 -0.45
C THR A 61 11.42 15.13 0.23
N ARG A 62 10.47 15.24 1.14
CA ARG A 62 10.20 16.40 2.00
C ARG A 62 9.93 15.94 3.44
N PRO A 63 10.02 16.82 4.44
CA PRO A 63 9.73 16.45 5.83
C PRO A 63 8.37 15.77 6.02
N ALA A 64 7.34 16.19 5.29
CA ALA A 64 5.99 15.60 5.34
C ALA A 64 5.91 14.17 4.74
N ASP A 65 6.92 13.73 3.98
CA ASP A 65 6.98 12.39 3.38
C ASP A 65 7.63 11.33 4.29
N HIS A 66 8.16 11.75 5.44
CA HIS A 66 8.84 10.83 6.38
C HIS A 66 7.86 10.09 7.30
N PRO A 67 8.22 8.84 7.69
CA PRO A 67 9.40 8.06 7.30
C PRO A 67 9.29 7.49 5.88
N LEU A 68 10.41 7.47 5.14
CA LEU A 68 10.50 7.01 3.75
C LEU A 68 11.47 5.84 3.62
N ALA A 69 11.04 4.78 2.92
CA ALA A 69 11.91 3.73 2.42
C ALA A 69 12.27 3.99 0.95
N VAL A 70 13.53 3.85 0.60
CA VAL A 70 13.96 3.89 -0.81
C VAL A 70 14.18 2.47 -1.30
N GLN A 71 13.48 2.09 -2.39
CA GLN A 71 13.61 0.76 -2.96
C GLN A 71 14.72 0.73 -4.02
N LEU A 72 15.78 -0.03 -3.74
CA LEU A 72 16.87 -0.29 -4.67
C LEU A 72 16.66 -1.55 -5.49
N PHE A 73 17.15 -1.54 -6.73
CA PHE A 73 17.33 -2.74 -7.54
C PHE A 73 18.70 -2.74 -8.20
N GLY A 74 19.26 -3.93 -8.31
CA GLY A 74 20.58 -4.20 -8.88
C GLY A 74 20.97 -5.64 -8.58
N SER A 75 22.13 -6.07 -9.08
CA SER A 75 22.68 -7.42 -8.84
C SER A 75 24.17 -7.41 -8.56
N VAL A 76 24.81 -6.25 -8.58
CA VAL A 76 26.21 -6.07 -8.26
C VAL A 76 26.34 -5.75 -6.78
N PRO A 77 26.96 -6.63 -5.97
CA PRO A 77 26.99 -6.49 -4.51
C PRO A 77 27.58 -5.16 -4.04
N GLU A 78 28.65 -4.71 -4.65
CA GLU A 78 29.35 -3.47 -4.30
C GLU A 78 28.46 -2.25 -4.58
N GLU A 79 27.79 -2.21 -5.73
CA GLU A 79 26.87 -1.12 -6.10
C GLU A 79 25.69 -1.04 -5.15
N MET A 80 25.10 -2.20 -4.78
CA MET A 80 23.97 -2.24 -3.86
C MET A 80 24.38 -1.82 -2.45
N ARG A 81 25.54 -2.26 -1.98
CA ARG A 81 26.13 -1.85 -0.69
C ARG A 81 26.36 -0.33 -0.65
N ASP A 82 27.06 0.19 -1.63
CA ASP A 82 27.46 1.60 -1.67
C ASP A 82 26.26 2.53 -1.86
N ALA A 83 25.26 2.10 -2.65
CA ALA A 83 23.98 2.80 -2.78
C ALA A 83 23.20 2.84 -1.46
N ALA A 84 23.19 1.75 -0.69
CA ALA A 84 22.56 1.73 0.64
C ALA A 84 23.26 2.71 1.60
N ALA A 85 24.59 2.71 1.67
CA ALA A 85 25.36 3.65 2.48
C ALA A 85 25.14 5.10 2.05
N TYR A 86 25.05 5.36 0.75
CA TYR A 86 24.74 6.69 0.23
C TYR A 86 23.34 7.15 0.67
N LEU A 87 22.32 6.29 0.59
CA LEU A 87 20.96 6.61 1.07
C LEU A 87 20.91 6.88 2.58
N GLU A 88 21.64 6.11 3.39
CA GLU A 88 21.76 6.40 4.82
C GLU A 88 22.36 7.78 5.07
N SER A 89 23.40 8.17 4.31
CA SER A 89 24.02 9.51 4.43
C SER A 89 23.06 10.66 4.08
N LEU A 90 22.00 10.38 3.31
CA LEU A 90 20.95 11.33 2.98
C LEU A 90 19.80 11.36 4.01
N GLY A 91 19.86 10.54 5.08
CA GLY A 91 18.83 10.48 6.12
C GLY A 91 17.60 9.65 5.75
N THR A 92 17.72 8.73 4.79
CA THR A 92 16.65 7.78 4.45
C THR A 92 16.32 6.90 5.67
N ALA A 93 15.02 6.67 5.94
CA ALA A 93 14.59 5.91 7.12
C ALA A 93 14.80 4.39 6.98
N SER A 94 14.79 3.87 5.75
CA SER A 94 14.98 2.44 5.45
C SER A 94 15.39 2.25 3.99
N VAL A 95 16.17 1.22 3.71
CA VAL A 95 16.45 0.76 2.34
C VAL A 95 15.70 -0.53 2.09
N ASP A 96 14.94 -0.60 1.00
CA ASP A 96 14.21 -1.79 0.57
C ASP A 96 14.85 -2.40 -0.68
N ILE A 97 14.97 -3.72 -0.73
CA ILE A 97 15.54 -4.44 -1.88
C ILE A 97 14.41 -4.99 -2.74
N ASN A 98 14.42 -4.65 -4.02
CA ASN A 98 13.46 -5.20 -4.97
C ASN A 98 13.84 -6.61 -5.40
N MET A 99 13.12 -7.60 -4.91
CA MET A 99 13.20 -9.03 -5.29
C MET A 99 11.90 -9.53 -5.94
N GLY A 100 11.02 -8.61 -6.37
CA GLY A 100 9.68 -8.96 -6.88
C GLY A 100 9.35 -8.44 -8.27
N CYS A 101 10.17 -7.57 -8.87
CA CYS A 101 9.91 -7.02 -10.20
C CYS A 101 10.00 -8.13 -11.27
N PRO A 102 8.90 -8.40 -12.04
CA PRO A 102 8.89 -9.46 -13.04
C PRO A 102 9.41 -9.01 -14.43
N VAL A 103 9.80 -7.73 -14.55
CA VAL A 103 10.16 -7.13 -15.83
C VAL A 103 11.44 -7.77 -16.38
N LYS A 104 11.38 -8.25 -17.64
CA LYS A 104 12.50 -8.97 -18.30
C LYS A 104 13.81 -8.19 -18.22
N LYS A 105 13.80 -6.86 -18.41
CA LYS A 105 15.00 -6.01 -18.37
C LYS A 105 15.68 -6.04 -17.00
N VAL A 106 14.90 -6.04 -15.91
CA VAL A 106 15.42 -6.12 -14.53
C VAL A 106 15.94 -7.53 -14.23
N CYS A 107 15.17 -8.57 -14.61
CA CYS A 107 15.57 -9.96 -14.37
C CYS A 107 16.81 -10.37 -15.18
N LYS A 108 17.00 -9.86 -16.42
CA LYS A 108 18.17 -10.17 -17.25
C LYS A 108 19.50 -9.74 -16.62
N VAL A 109 19.50 -8.71 -15.80
CA VAL A 109 20.69 -8.24 -15.08
C VAL A 109 20.80 -8.86 -13.67
N GLY A 110 20.03 -9.90 -13.37
CA GLY A 110 20.07 -10.61 -12.09
C GLY A 110 19.31 -9.93 -10.94
N GLY A 111 18.62 -8.81 -11.19
CA GLY A 111 17.82 -8.09 -10.18
C GLY A 111 16.35 -8.51 -10.17
N GLY A 112 15.55 -7.91 -9.27
CA GLY A 112 14.13 -8.20 -9.15
C GLY A 112 13.85 -9.66 -8.82
N SER A 113 12.87 -10.29 -9.49
CA SER A 113 12.50 -11.68 -9.22
C SER A 113 13.59 -12.70 -9.53
N ALA A 114 14.63 -12.36 -10.30
CA ALA A 114 15.77 -13.25 -10.53
C ALA A 114 16.57 -13.53 -9.26
N MET A 115 16.58 -12.60 -8.27
CA MET A 115 17.24 -12.82 -6.98
C MET A 115 16.62 -13.99 -6.18
N MET A 116 15.40 -14.37 -6.47
CA MET A 116 14.70 -15.49 -5.81
C MET A 116 15.15 -16.86 -6.30
N THR A 117 15.92 -16.93 -7.39
CA THR A 117 16.39 -18.21 -7.98
C THR A 117 17.80 -18.60 -7.54
N GLU A 118 18.55 -17.68 -6.92
CA GLU A 118 19.94 -17.89 -6.50
C GLU A 118 20.15 -17.43 -5.04
N LEU A 119 19.67 -18.24 -4.07
CA LEU A 119 19.57 -17.83 -2.67
C LEU A 119 20.91 -17.47 -2.04
N ASP A 120 21.98 -18.24 -2.31
CA ASP A 120 23.32 -17.98 -1.73
C ASP A 120 23.91 -16.67 -2.23
N LYS A 121 23.79 -16.38 -3.53
CA LYS A 121 24.25 -15.11 -4.11
C LYS A 121 23.47 -13.94 -3.54
N THR A 122 22.14 -14.11 -3.41
CA THR A 122 21.27 -13.12 -2.83
C THR A 122 21.61 -12.87 -1.37
N ALA A 123 21.87 -13.93 -0.58
CA ALA A 123 22.33 -13.82 0.80
C ALA A 123 23.63 -13.02 0.93
N ALA A 124 24.61 -13.33 0.09
CA ALA A 124 25.92 -12.64 0.09
C ALA A 124 25.76 -11.13 -0.21
N LEU A 125 24.97 -10.78 -1.24
CA LEU A 125 24.69 -9.39 -1.60
C LEU A 125 24.00 -8.66 -0.44
N VAL A 126 22.92 -9.24 0.11
CA VAL A 126 22.12 -8.63 1.17
C VAL A 126 22.94 -8.45 2.46
N ARG A 127 23.75 -9.43 2.83
CA ARG A 127 24.66 -9.34 3.98
C ARG A 127 25.63 -8.16 3.82
N GLY A 128 26.14 -7.93 2.61
CA GLY A 128 26.99 -6.76 2.31
C GLY A 128 26.27 -5.44 2.58
N MET A 129 24.98 -5.34 2.19
CA MET A 129 24.17 -4.15 2.45
C MET A 129 23.86 -3.96 3.94
N VAL A 130 23.42 -5.02 4.62
CA VAL A 130 23.07 -4.98 6.07
C VAL A 130 24.29 -4.55 6.90
N ASN A 131 25.46 -5.05 6.59
CA ASN A 131 26.70 -4.70 7.31
C ASN A 131 27.19 -3.26 7.04
N ALA A 132 26.73 -2.64 5.96
CA ALA A 132 27.20 -1.31 5.54
C ALA A 132 26.38 -0.16 6.16
N VAL A 133 25.19 -0.42 6.69
CA VAL A 133 24.27 0.61 7.19
C VAL A 133 23.71 0.27 8.57
N LYS A 134 23.28 1.30 9.29
CA LYS A 134 22.59 1.17 10.60
C LYS A 134 21.06 1.26 10.47
N ILE A 135 20.58 1.87 9.39
CA ILE A 135 19.15 1.92 9.08
C ILE A 135 18.66 0.54 8.66
N PRO A 136 17.37 0.19 8.88
CA PRO A 136 16.86 -1.12 8.53
C PRO A 136 16.94 -1.37 7.02
N VAL A 137 17.45 -2.54 6.65
CA VAL A 137 17.35 -3.09 5.30
C VAL A 137 16.16 -4.03 5.26
N THR A 138 15.25 -3.84 4.30
CA THR A 138 14.08 -4.68 4.07
C THR A 138 14.13 -5.30 2.68
N ALA A 139 13.31 -6.31 2.43
CA ALA A 139 13.22 -6.95 1.13
C ALA A 139 11.76 -7.11 0.70
N LYS A 140 11.45 -6.75 -0.57
CA LYS A 140 10.15 -6.98 -1.17
C LYS A 140 10.24 -8.04 -2.24
N MET A 141 9.56 -9.17 -2.03
CA MET A 141 9.61 -10.36 -2.89
C MET A 141 8.24 -10.85 -3.34
N ARG A 142 8.23 -11.86 -4.19
CA ARG A 142 7.07 -12.66 -4.58
C ARG A 142 7.13 -14.04 -3.93
N LEU A 143 6.19 -14.95 -4.24
CA LEU A 143 6.20 -16.33 -3.72
C LEU A 143 7.26 -17.20 -4.38
N GLY A 144 7.72 -16.85 -5.54
CA GLY A 144 8.70 -17.62 -6.32
C GLY A 144 8.71 -17.19 -7.78
N TRP A 145 9.42 -17.97 -8.60
CA TRP A 145 9.50 -17.74 -10.04
C TRP A 145 8.21 -18.16 -10.75
N ASP A 146 7.72 -19.35 -10.47
CA ASP A 146 6.50 -19.97 -10.95
C ASP A 146 5.88 -20.86 -9.87
N ASP A 147 4.78 -21.54 -10.16
CA ASP A 147 4.05 -22.36 -9.19
C ASP A 147 4.79 -23.65 -8.77
N GLN A 148 5.83 -24.05 -9.50
CA GLN A 148 6.69 -25.19 -9.13
C GLN A 148 7.94 -24.76 -8.35
N ASN A 149 8.29 -23.46 -8.43
CA ASN A 149 9.48 -22.88 -7.80
C ASN A 149 9.07 -21.78 -6.80
N LEU A 150 8.40 -22.20 -5.71
CA LEU A 150 7.94 -21.34 -4.60
C LEU A 150 9.05 -21.18 -3.55
N THR A 151 10.05 -20.39 -3.84
CA THR A 151 11.26 -20.24 -3.01
C THR A 151 11.11 -19.24 -1.85
N ALA A 152 9.98 -18.54 -1.72
CA ALA A 152 9.82 -17.47 -0.75
C ALA A 152 10.04 -17.87 0.71
N PRO A 153 9.57 -19.03 1.22
CA PRO A 153 9.83 -19.43 2.61
C PRO A 153 11.32 -19.66 2.89
N ASP A 154 12.04 -20.28 1.95
CA ASP A 154 13.49 -20.54 2.10
C ASP A 154 14.29 -19.24 2.00
N LEU A 155 13.96 -18.40 1.03
CA LEU A 155 14.57 -17.08 0.92
C LEU A 155 14.32 -16.23 2.18
N ALA A 156 13.13 -16.32 2.78
CA ALA A 156 12.80 -15.58 4.00
C ALA A 156 13.71 -15.96 5.17
N ARG A 157 13.97 -17.27 5.38
CA ARG A 157 14.93 -17.74 6.40
C ARG A 157 16.33 -17.20 6.14
N VAL A 158 16.78 -17.29 4.90
CA VAL A 158 18.10 -16.78 4.49
C VAL A 158 18.22 -15.28 4.74
N LEU A 159 17.15 -14.51 4.43
CA LEU A 159 17.11 -13.06 4.64
C LEU A 159 17.11 -12.69 6.15
N GLU A 160 16.39 -13.44 6.97
CA GLU A 160 16.42 -13.28 8.43
C GLU A 160 17.81 -13.56 8.97
N ASP A 161 18.47 -14.65 8.56
CA ASP A 161 19.81 -15.05 9.00
C ASP A 161 20.91 -14.04 8.63
N VAL A 162 20.73 -13.29 7.54
CA VAL A 162 21.66 -12.23 7.14
C VAL A 162 21.34 -10.87 7.74
N GLY A 163 20.26 -10.74 8.53
CA GLY A 163 19.93 -9.54 9.29
C GLY A 163 18.96 -8.56 8.60
N VAL A 164 18.16 -9.01 7.64
CA VAL A 164 17.05 -8.22 7.08
C VAL A 164 16.04 -7.89 8.18
N ALA A 165 15.57 -6.64 8.24
CA ALA A 165 14.73 -6.16 9.33
C ALA A 165 13.21 -6.43 9.12
N ALA A 166 12.77 -6.66 7.87
CA ALA A 166 11.39 -7.01 7.53
C ALA A 166 11.30 -7.54 6.10
N ILE A 167 10.28 -8.35 5.83
CA ILE A 167 10.00 -8.92 4.49
C ILE A 167 8.61 -8.52 4.04
N PHE A 168 8.49 -8.00 2.82
CA PHE A 168 7.24 -7.69 2.14
C PHE A 168 6.96 -8.78 1.09
N VAL A 169 5.84 -9.50 1.20
CA VAL A 169 5.54 -10.63 0.32
C VAL A 169 4.32 -10.35 -0.53
N HIS A 170 4.50 -10.32 -1.85
CA HIS A 170 3.38 -10.33 -2.78
C HIS A 170 2.91 -11.77 -3.03
N GLY A 171 1.66 -12.09 -2.70
CA GLY A 171 1.08 -13.43 -2.78
C GLY A 171 0.85 -13.94 -4.22
N ARG A 172 1.79 -13.67 -5.13
CA ARG A 172 1.83 -14.16 -6.51
C ARG A 172 3.24 -14.53 -6.91
N THR A 173 3.37 -15.46 -7.87
CA THR A 173 4.66 -15.76 -8.49
C THR A 173 5.05 -14.71 -9.52
N ARG A 174 6.31 -14.76 -9.98
CA ARG A 174 6.79 -13.90 -11.08
C ARG A 174 5.99 -14.16 -12.36
N GLU A 175 5.71 -15.42 -12.67
CA GLU A 175 5.00 -15.82 -13.88
C GLU A 175 3.54 -15.34 -13.87
N GLN A 176 2.83 -15.45 -12.75
CA GLN A 176 1.47 -14.93 -12.61
C GLN A 176 1.39 -13.41 -12.86
N GLY A 177 2.48 -12.67 -12.66
CA GLY A 177 2.46 -11.22 -12.82
C GLY A 177 1.43 -10.56 -11.92
N PHE A 178 0.28 -10.17 -12.50
CA PHE A 178 -0.88 -9.60 -11.79
C PHE A 178 -2.18 -10.39 -12.04
N GLY A 179 -2.08 -11.51 -12.75
CA GLY A 179 -3.22 -12.39 -13.03
C GLY A 179 -3.59 -13.29 -11.85
N GLY A 180 -4.70 -13.99 -12.01
CA GLY A 180 -5.16 -14.95 -11.02
C GLY A 180 -5.51 -14.34 -9.65
N THR A 181 -5.53 -15.18 -8.63
CA THR A 181 -5.85 -14.84 -7.23
C THR A 181 -4.57 -14.74 -6.41
N VAL A 182 -4.55 -13.83 -5.44
CA VAL A 182 -3.48 -13.76 -4.44
C VAL A 182 -3.54 -15.00 -3.55
N ASN A 183 -2.42 -15.70 -3.41
CA ASN A 183 -2.29 -16.89 -2.58
C ASN A 183 -1.95 -16.48 -1.13
N LEU A 184 -2.97 -16.46 -0.26
CA LEU A 184 -2.80 -16.14 1.16
C LEU A 184 -2.03 -17.24 1.90
N ALA A 185 -2.23 -18.54 1.55
CA ALA A 185 -1.48 -19.63 2.14
C ALA A 185 0.02 -19.52 1.86
N GLY A 186 0.40 -19.06 0.66
CA GLY A 186 1.80 -18.79 0.33
C GLY A 186 2.41 -17.67 1.18
N ILE A 187 1.63 -16.62 1.49
CA ILE A 187 2.08 -15.56 2.42
C ILE A 187 2.23 -16.13 3.84
N ARG A 188 1.24 -16.93 4.31
CA ARG A 188 1.31 -17.61 5.61
C ARG A 188 2.57 -18.48 5.73
N ALA A 189 2.89 -19.27 4.72
CA ALA A 189 4.10 -20.08 4.71
C ALA A 189 5.38 -19.26 4.92
N VAL A 190 5.43 -18.02 4.41
CA VAL A 190 6.55 -17.10 4.68
C VAL A 190 6.53 -16.59 6.12
N VAL A 191 5.35 -16.27 6.67
CA VAL A 191 5.21 -15.88 8.09
C VAL A 191 5.71 -17.00 9.02
N GLU A 192 5.34 -18.24 8.74
CA GLU A 192 5.74 -19.41 9.52
C GLU A 192 7.23 -19.77 9.35
N ALA A 193 7.86 -19.31 8.26
CA ALA A 193 9.26 -19.61 7.97
C ALA A 193 10.24 -18.79 8.79
N VAL A 194 9.87 -17.56 9.20
CA VAL A 194 10.72 -16.66 9.98
C VAL A 194 10.35 -16.67 11.46
N LYS A 195 11.28 -16.26 12.34
CA LYS A 195 11.12 -16.36 13.81
C LYS A 195 10.96 -14.99 14.47
N THR A 196 11.67 -13.99 13.99
CA THR A 196 11.87 -12.73 14.71
C THR A 196 11.48 -11.49 13.91
N ILE A 197 11.63 -11.54 12.60
CA ILE A 197 11.35 -10.37 11.74
C ILE A 197 9.90 -10.33 11.29
N PRO A 198 9.29 -9.14 11.20
CA PRO A 198 7.93 -9.02 10.71
C PRO A 198 7.84 -9.31 9.21
N VAL A 199 6.79 -10.06 8.83
CA VAL A 199 6.36 -10.25 7.45
C VAL A 199 5.17 -9.36 7.16
N ILE A 200 5.19 -8.66 6.02
CA ILE A 200 4.16 -7.74 5.56
C ILE A 200 3.49 -8.33 4.31
N GLY A 201 2.19 -8.62 4.40
CA GLY A 201 1.40 -9.16 3.31
C GLY A 201 1.10 -8.12 2.23
N ASN A 202 1.12 -8.53 0.96
CA ASN A 202 0.83 -7.67 -0.18
C ASN A 202 0.05 -8.42 -1.26
N GLY A 203 -0.84 -7.72 -1.93
CA GLY A 203 -1.59 -8.17 -3.10
C GLY A 203 -3.09 -7.95 -2.95
N ASP A 204 -3.70 -7.31 -3.95
CA ASP A 204 -5.14 -7.05 -4.12
C ASP A 204 -5.88 -6.50 -2.89
N ILE A 205 -5.20 -5.80 -2.00
CA ILE A 205 -5.82 -5.08 -0.89
C ILE A 205 -6.40 -3.79 -1.44
N ILE A 206 -7.74 -3.77 -1.60
CA ILE A 206 -8.51 -2.67 -2.19
C ILE A 206 -9.66 -2.21 -1.30
N THR A 207 -9.91 -2.92 -0.20
CA THR A 207 -10.88 -2.58 0.83
C THR A 207 -10.31 -2.84 2.22
N PRO A 208 -10.84 -2.19 3.29
CA PRO A 208 -10.49 -2.50 4.67
C PRO A 208 -10.73 -3.97 5.05
N GLN A 209 -11.81 -4.57 4.54
CA GLN A 209 -12.13 -5.98 4.77
C GLN A 209 -11.09 -6.93 4.18
N ALA A 210 -10.56 -6.59 2.98
CA ALA A 210 -9.47 -7.35 2.37
C ALA A 210 -8.18 -7.26 3.20
N ALA A 211 -7.88 -6.10 3.76
CA ALA A 211 -6.76 -5.95 4.68
C ALA A 211 -6.94 -6.81 5.94
N ARG A 212 -8.13 -6.79 6.55
CA ARG A 212 -8.46 -7.63 7.71
C ARG A 212 -8.29 -9.11 7.40
N LYS A 213 -8.87 -9.57 6.29
CA LYS A 213 -8.73 -10.98 5.86
C LYS A 213 -7.27 -11.38 5.64
N MET A 214 -6.45 -10.49 5.08
CA MET A 214 -5.01 -10.73 4.93
C MET A 214 -4.35 -10.96 6.29
N PHE A 215 -4.63 -10.13 7.31
CA PHE A 215 -4.12 -10.32 8.66
C PHE A 215 -4.58 -11.64 9.27
N ASP A 216 -5.87 -11.91 9.23
CA ASP A 216 -6.48 -13.07 9.91
C ASP A 216 -6.03 -14.40 9.30
N GLU A 217 -5.91 -14.47 7.97
CA GLU A 217 -5.56 -15.74 7.31
C GLU A 217 -4.05 -15.97 7.18
N THR A 218 -3.23 -14.93 7.22
CA THR A 218 -1.79 -15.10 7.03
C THR A 218 -0.97 -14.94 8.30
N GLY A 219 -1.51 -14.25 9.32
CA GLY A 219 -0.76 -13.89 10.53
C GLY A 219 0.32 -12.82 10.27
N CYS A 220 0.32 -12.14 9.11
CA CYS A 220 1.32 -11.11 8.81
C CYS A 220 1.21 -9.92 9.79
N ALA A 221 2.34 -9.28 10.10
CA ALA A 221 2.43 -8.18 11.05
C ALA A 221 1.94 -6.84 10.50
N GLY A 222 1.85 -6.70 9.19
CA GLY A 222 1.40 -5.51 8.49
C GLY A 222 0.94 -5.82 7.08
N VAL A 223 0.32 -4.85 6.42
CA VAL A 223 -0.11 -4.99 5.01
C VAL A 223 0.42 -3.86 4.15
N SER A 224 0.88 -4.20 2.95
CA SER A 224 1.40 -3.27 1.96
C SER A 224 0.39 -3.13 0.82
N ILE A 225 -0.06 -1.89 0.58
CA ILE A 225 -1.15 -1.56 -0.35
C ILE A 225 -0.56 -0.85 -1.56
N GLY A 226 -0.74 -1.44 -2.73
CA GLY A 226 -0.28 -0.88 -4.00
C GLY A 226 -1.42 -0.22 -4.77
N ARG A 227 -1.91 -0.90 -5.79
CA ARG A 227 -2.97 -0.40 -6.69
C ARG A 227 -4.22 0.08 -5.97
N GLY A 228 -4.58 -0.55 -4.85
CA GLY A 228 -5.71 -0.11 -4.02
C GLY A 228 -5.61 1.33 -3.55
N ALA A 229 -4.40 1.82 -3.24
CA ALA A 229 -4.18 3.20 -2.82
C ALA A 229 -4.42 4.22 -3.95
N PHE A 230 -4.20 3.86 -5.22
CA PHE A 230 -4.51 4.75 -6.35
C PHE A 230 -6.00 4.91 -6.60
N TYR A 231 -6.76 3.83 -6.42
CA TYR A 231 -8.22 3.89 -6.54
C TYR A 231 -8.88 4.59 -5.37
N ASN A 232 -8.28 4.42 -4.20
CA ASN A 232 -8.80 4.91 -2.94
C ASN A 232 -7.64 5.30 -2.02
N PRO A 233 -7.08 6.50 -2.13
CA PRO A 233 -5.98 6.94 -1.26
C PRO A 233 -6.38 7.04 0.23
N TRP A 234 -7.67 7.05 0.55
CA TRP A 234 -8.21 6.97 1.93
C TRP A 234 -8.12 5.57 2.53
N ILE A 235 -7.73 4.56 1.75
CA ILE A 235 -7.72 3.14 2.18
C ILE A 235 -6.91 2.92 3.46
N PHE A 236 -5.84 3.65 3.69
CA PHE A 236 -5.04 3.54 4.90
C PHE A 236 -5.82 4.01 6.12
N GLN A 237 -6.41 5.21 6.07
CA GLN A 237 -7.24 5.76 7.13
C GLN A 237 -8.47 4.88 7.40
N HIS A 238 -9.19 4.48 6.34
CA HIS A 238 -10.35 3.59 6.45
C HIS A 238 -9.99 2.23 7.04
N THR A 239 -8.85 1.65 6.66
CA THR A 239 -8.39 0.37 7.21
C THR A 239 -8.04 0.49 8.68
N LEU A 240 -7.35 1.55 9.11
CA LEU A 240 -7.06 1.77 10.53
C LEU A 240 -8.33 1.89 11.36
N HIS A 241 -9.31 2.65 10.88
CA HIS A 241 -10.60 2.80 11.55
C HIS A 241 -11.31 1.44 11.65
N TYR A 242 -11.42 0.73 10.55
CA TYR A 242 -12.07 -0.59 10.49
C TYR A 242 -11.44 -1.61 11.43
N LEU A 243 -10.10 -1.67 11.50
CA LEU A 243 -9.39 -2.59 12.37
C LEU A 243 -9.61 -2.26 13.86
N LYS A 244 -9.65 -0.97 14.23
CA LYS A 244 -9.94 -0.53 15.60
C LYS A 244 -11.37 -0.88 16.02
N SER A 245 -12.36 -0.58 15.19
CA SER A 245 -13.78 -0.87 15.47
C SER A 245 -14.05 -2.37 15.60
N SER A 246 -13.40 -3.21 14.78
CA SER A 246 -13.54 -4.66 14.87
C SER A 246 -12.91 -5.26 16.13
N SER A 247 -11.86 -4.64 16.68
CA SER A 247 -11.21 -5.08 17.93
C SER A 247 -12.06 -4.76 19.16
N SER A 248 -12.81 -3.66 19.15
CA SER A 248 -13.71 -3.30 20.26
C SER A 248 -14.97 -4.17 20.34
N LEU A 249 -15.44 -4.70 19.21
CA LEU A 249 -16.60 -5.61 19.17
C LEU A 249 -16.27 -7.01 19.72
N SER A 250 -15.04 -7.47 19.63
CA SER A 250 -14.61 -8.77 20.16
C SER A 250 -14.41 -8.79 21.67
N LEU A 251 -14.35 -7.64 22.33
CA LEU A 251 -14.28 -7.52 23.80
C LEU A 251 -15.66 -7.50 24.48
N ASN A 252 -16.73 -7.31 23.72
CA ASN A 252 -18.12 -7.40 24.18
C ASN A 252 -18.74 -8.73 23.70
N GLY A 253 -18.13 -9.85 24.09
CA GLY A 253 -18.74 -11.18 23.97
C GLY A 253 -20.05 -11.24 24.76
N PRO A 254 -21.02 -12.12 24.38
CA PRO A 254 -22.28 -12.26 25.11
C PRO A 254 -21.95 -12.59 26.57
N THR A 255 -22.55 -11.79 27.48
CA THR A 255 -22.56 -12.10 28.90
C THR A 255 -23.13 -13.51 29.09
N PRO A 256 -22.49 -14.36 29.90
CA PRO A 256 -23.08 -15.66 30.22
C PRO A 256 -24.45 -15.45 30.85
N ASP A 257 -25.43 -16.23 30.35
CA ASP A 257 -26.77 -16.29 30.88
C ASP A 257 -26.72 -16.55 32.40
N PRO A 258 -27.43 -15.80 33.22
CA PRO A 258 -27.44 -16.05 34.67
C PRO A 258 -28.12 -17.40 34.93
N SER A 259 -27.36 -18.34 35.47
CA SER A 259 -27.89 -19.59 36.01
C SER A 259 -28.87 -19.30 37.15
N PRO A 260 -29.93 -20.13 37.32
CA PRO A 260 -31.01 -19.84 38.26
C PRO A 260 -30.60 -20.01 39.73
N GLU A 261 -31.03 -19.06 40.52
CA GLU A 261 -31.30 -19.01 41.97
C GLU A 261 -30.59 -20.00 42.91
N GLY A 262 -29.67 -19.45 43.67
CA GLY A 262 -29.28 -19.95 44.98
C GLY A 262 -29.48 -18.89 46.03
N SER A 263 -30.40 -19.17 46.97
CA SER A 263 -30.77 -18.36 48.15
C SER A 263 -29.58 -18.05 49.06
N GLY A 264 -29.37 -16.79 49.46
CA GLY A 264 -28.34 -16.45 50.45
C GLY A 264 -28.27 -14.99 50.84
N ASP A 265 -28.80 -14.70 52.01
CA ASP A 265 -28.46 -13.71 53.03
C ASP A 265 -28.47 -12.19 52.71
N PRO A 266 -29.32 -11.38 53.42
CA PRO A 266 -29.53 -9.95 53.19
C PRO A 266 -28.59 -8.99 53.92
N ASP A 267 -27.42 -9.36 54.41
CA ASP A 267 -26.63 -8.52 55.35
C ASP A 267 -25.26 -8.03 54.85
N MET A 268 -25.03 -7.94 53.53
CA MET A 268 -23.77 -7.39 52.98
C MET A 268 -23.96 -6.16 52.08
N GLN A 269 -24.90 -5.28 52.40
CA GLN A 269 -25.09 -3.99 51.74
C GLN A 269 -24.73 -2.80 52.63
N ARG A 270 -23.50 -2.74 53.10
CA ARG A 270 -22.94 -1.47 53.71
C ARG A 270 -21.43 -1.59 53.68
N LEU A 271 -20.80 -1.09 52.61
CA LEU A 271 -19.42 -0.57 52.64
C LEU A 271 -18.89 -0.36 51.20
N PHE A 272 -19.39 0.69 50.53
CA PHE A 272 -18.59 1.47 49.56
C PHE A 272 -19.47 2.62 49.04
N PRO A 273 -19.04 3.88 49.16
CA PRO A 273 -19.79 5.02 48.64
C PRO A 273 -19.66 5.08 47.12
N SER A 274 -20.80 5.23 46.43
CA SER A 274 -20.92 5.52 45.03
C SER A 274 -20.12 6.78 44.64
N ARG A 275 -19.10 6.62 43.84
CA ARG A 275 -18.46 7.73 43.14
C ARG A 275 -19.30 8.01 41.90
N GLU A 276 -19.99 9.11 41.87
CA GLU A 276 -20.54 9.74 40.68
C GLU A 276 -19.37 10.10 39.75
N GLY A 277 -19.17 9.32 38.71
CA GLY A 277 -18.25 9.59 37.60
C GLY A 277 -19.04 10.17 36.44
N SER A 278 -18.80 11.44 36.13
CA SER A 278 -19.25 12.14 34.95
C SER A 278 -18.99 11.30 33.70
N GLY A 279 -20.07 10.82 33.08
CA GLY A 279 -20.03 10.12 31.80
C GLY A 279 -19.56 11.06 30.71
N VAL A 280 -18.30 10.95 30.33
CA VAL A 280 -17.85 11.38 28.99
C VAL A 280 -18.33 10.30 28.01
N GLY A 281 -19.44 10.58 27.36
CA GLY A 281 -19.96 9.76 26.30
C GLY A 281 -18.90 9.65 25.19
N SER A 282 -18.29 8.48 25.06
CA SER A 282 -17.54 8.11 23.87
C SER A 282 -18.54 8.09 22.72
N SER A 283 -18.59 9.17 21.93
CA SER A 283 -19.22 9.15 20.63
C SER A 283 -18.47 8.13 19.80
N ALA A 284 -19.07 6.95 19.59
CA ALA A 284 -18.57 5.99 18.62
C ALA A 284 -18.53 6.71 17.27
N GLU A 285 -17.33 7.09 16.81
CA GLU A 285 -17.13 7.67 15.49
C GLU A 285 -17.70 6.67 14.47
N LEU A 286 -18.71 7.11 13.73
CA LEU A 286 -19.24 6.34 12.61
C LEU A 286 -18.09 5.96 11.67
N PRO A 287 -18.10 4.74 11.08
CA PRO A 287 -17.07 4.37 10.14
C PRO A 287 -16.99 5.42 9.02
N PRO A 288 -15.78 5.86 8.63
CA PRO A 288 -15.63 6.86 7.59
C PRO A 288 -16.38 6.39 6.35
N SER A 289 -17.34 7.18 5.90
CA SER A 289 -18.08 6.93 4.68
C SER A 289 -17.12 6.92 3.49
N GLU A 290 -17.50 6.24 2.41
CA GLU A 290 -16.73 6.34 1.17
C GLU A 290 -16.61 7.82 0.75
N ALA A 291 -15.42 8.26 0.33
CA ALA A 291 -15.19 9.66 -0.03
C ALA A 291 -16.18 10.12 -1.11
N SER A 292 -16.85 11.25 -0.89
CA SER A 292 -17.81 11.85 -1.81
C SER A 292 -17.15 12.21 -3.16
N PHE A 293 -17.96 12.49 -4.17
CA PHE A 293 -17.47 12.98 -5.46
C PHE A 293 -16.58 14.23 -5.29
N ASP A 294 -17.05 15.21 -4.51
CA ASP A 294 -16.32 16.46 -4.32
C ASP A 294 -15.02 16.27 -3.54
N GLU A 295 -15.01 15.40 -2.54
CA GLU A 295 -13.79 15.05 -1.82
C GLU A 295 -12.76 14.34 -2.74
N ARG A 296 -13.22 13.43 -3.60
CA ARG A 296 -12.35 12.79 -4.60
C ARG A 296 -11.79 13.80 -5.59
N VAL A 297 -12.60 14.75 -6.03
CA VAL A 297 -12.16 15.84 -6.91
C VAL A 297 -11.14 16.73 -6.20
N ARG A 298 -11.40 17.11 -4.95
CA ARG A 298 -10.47 17.91 -4.13
C ARG A 298 -9.08 17.25 -4.04
N VAL A 299 -9.03 15.97 -3.70
CA VAL A 299 -7.76 15.25 -3.59
C VAL A 299 -7.10 15.04 -4.96
N MET A 300 -7.88 14.81 -6.01
CA MET A 300 -7.38 14.72 -7.38
C MET A 300 -6.74 16.05 -7.83
N CYS A 301 -7.37 17.19 -7.56
CA CYS A 301 -6.80 18.51 -7.83
C CYS A 301 -5.51 18.75 -7.02
N ARG A 302 -5.52 18.40 -5.73
CA ARG A 302 -4.32 18.50 -4.88
C ARG A 302 -3.15 17.68 -5.44
N HIS A 303 -3.42 16.47 -5.93
CA HIS A 303 -2.39 15.64 -6.55
C HIS A 303 -1.85 16.28 -7.83
N LEU A 304 -2.71 16.84 -8.68
CA LEU A 304 -2.27 17.55 -9.88
C LEU A 304 -1.40 18.76 -9.52
N ASP A 305 -1.82 19.56 -8.54
CA ASP A 305 -1.06 20.75 -8.09
C ASP A 305 0.34 20.35 -7.59
N LEU A 306 0.46 19.25 -6.83
CA LEU A 306 1.75 18.70 -6.40
C LEU A 306 2.59 18.19 -7.60
N MET A 307 1.95 17.58 -8.60
CA MET A 307 2.64 17.14 -9.82
C MET A 307 3.22 18.34 -10.58
N ILE A 308 2.45 19.43 -10.69
CA ILE A 308 2.88 20.67 -11.34
C ILE A 308 4.02 21.32 -10.54
N GLU A 309 3.88 21.40 -9.23
CA GLU A 309 4.89 21.99 -8.35
C GLU A 309 6.25 21.28 -8.47
N ILE A 310 6.24 19.93 -8.52
CA ILE A 310 7.46 19.12 -8.45
C ILE A 310 8.07 18.87 -9.84
N PHE A 311 7.26 18.77 -10.89
CA PHE A 311 7.72 18.41 -12.23
C PHE A 311 7.59 19.55 -13.27
N GLY A 312 6.97 20.69 -12.91
CA GLY A 312 6.56 21.72 -13.83
C GLY A 312 5.22 21.38 -14.50
N GLU A 313 4.55 22.41 -15.06
CA GLU A 313 3.17 22.29 -15.52
C GLU A 313 3.00 21.26 -16.65
N GLU A 314 3.76 21.39 -17.73
CA GLU A 314 3.62 20.50 -18.88
C GLU A 314 3.90 19.06 -18.52
N LEU A 315 5.05 18.76 -17.89
CA LEU A 315 5.42 17.39 -17.54
C LEU A 315 4.50 16.83 -16.45
N GLY A 316 4.15 17.64 -15.44
CA GLY A 316 3.23 17.26 -14.37
C GLY A 316 1.86 16.87 -14.92
N CYS A 317 1.27 17.68 -15.80
CA CYS A 317 0.00 17.39 -16.46
C CYS A 317 0.09 16.13 -17.35
N ARG A 318 1.15 15.99 -18.14
CA ARG A 318 1.36 14.79 -18.97
C ARG A 318 1.48 13.51 -18.13
N MET A 319 2.20 13.54 -17.02
CA MET A 319 2.29 12.42 -16.10
C MET A 319 0.94 12.13 -15.43
N PHE A 320 0.15 13.18 -15.13
CA PHE A 320 -1.15 13.07 -14.48
C PHE A 320 -2.22 12.42 -15.37
N ARG A 321 -2.09 12.44 -16.70
CA ARG A 321 -3.00 11.77 -17.66
C ARG A 321 -3.28 10.30 -17.32
N LYS A 322 -2.32 9.58 -16.75
CA LYS A 322 -2.49 8.18 -16.35
C LYS A 322 -2.99 8.00 -14.91
N VAL A 323 -2.91 9.07 -14.10
CA VAL A 323 -3.32 9.06 -12.69
C VAL A 323 -4.79 9.48 -12.54
N ALA A 324 -5.23 10.51 -13.25
CA ALA A 324 -6.59 11.03 -13.16
C ALA A 324 -7.69 9.96 -13.43
N PRO A 325 -7.56 9.04 -14.41
CA PRO A 325 -8.51 7.97 -14.62
C PRO A 325 -8.64 6.98 -13.43
N MET A 326 -7.66 6.93 -12.55
CA MET A 326 -7.73 6.11 -11.33
C MET A 326 -8.71 6.72 -10.32
N TYR A 327 -8.62 8.04 -10.10
CA TYR A 327 -9.55 8.77 -9.24
C TYR A 327 -10.99 8.70 -9.73
N SER A 328 -11.19 8.81 -11.06
CA SER A 328 -12.51 8.90 -11.66
C SER A 328 -13.31 7.60 -11.65
N ARG A 329 -12.71 6.46 -11.35
CA ARG A 329 -13.40 5.16 -11.35
C ARG A 329 -14.62 5.08 -10.45
N ARG A 330 -14.67 5.91 -9.40
CA ARG A 330 -15.80 5.98 -8.48
C ARG A 330 -16.75 7.14 -8.78
N PHE A 331 -16.61 7.81 -9.92
CA PHE A 331 -17.45 8.96 -10.31
C PHE A 331 -18.78 8.58 -10.96
N GLY A 332 -18.99 7.30 -11.26
CA GLY A 332 -20.07 6.80 -12.11
C GLY A 332 -19.64 6.76 -13.58
N PRO A 333 -20.52 7.11 -14.55
CA PRO A 333 -20.13 7.20 -15.95
C PRO A 333 -18.97 8.21 -16.14
N VAL A 334 -17.85 7.77 -16.75
CA VAL A 334 -16.60 8.57 -16.81
C VAL A 334 -16.03 8.69 -18.23
N SER A 335 -16.74 8.23 -19.25
CA SER A 335 -16.25 8.22 -20.61
C SER A 335 -15.81 9.59 -21.09
N GLU A 336 -16.62 10.64 -20.82
CA GLU A 336 -16.32 12.02 -21.23
C GLU A 336 -15.14 12.61 -20.47
N PHE A 337 -14.98 12.32 -19.19
CA PHE A 337 -13.82 12.74 -18.42
C PHE A 337 -12.55 12.07 -18.97
N ASN A 338 -12.58 10.74 -19.12
CA ASN A 338 -11.41 9.98 -19.53
C ASN A 338 -10.92 10.30 -20.95
N LYS A 339 -11.83 10.60 -21.89
CA LYS A 339 -11.47 11.02 -23.25
C LYS A 339 -10.68 12.33 -23.27
N ARG A 340 -10.99 13.26 -22.38
CA ARG A 340 -10.39 14.59 -22.32
C ARG A 340 -9.15 14.64 -21.44
N VAL A 341 -9.20 14.04 -20.26
CA VAL A 341 -8.12 14.14 -19.27
C VAL A 341 -6.81 13.52 -19.75
N VAL A 342 -6.85 12.57 -20.69
CA VAL A 342 -5.64 11.97 -21.28
C VAL A 342 -4.92 12.89 -22.29
N LEU A 343 -5.49 14.04 -22.58
CA LEU A 343 -4.92 15.02 -23.53
C LEU A 343 -4.37 16.26 -22.85
N ILE A 344 -4.67 16.53 -21.58
CA ILE A 344 -4.30 17.76 -20.88
C ILE A 344 -2.79 18.00 -20.90
N SER A 345 -2.37 19.24 -21.09
CA SER A 345 -0.97 19.68 -21.00
C SER A 345 -0.79 20.87 -20.05
N SER A 346 -1.89 21.45 -19.59
CA SER A 346 -1.92 22.56 -18.63
C SER A 346 -2.96 22.31 -17.51
N ARG A 347 -2.79 23.06 -16.43
CA ARG A 347 -3.75 23.09 -15.32
C ARG A 347 -5.12 23.61 -15.78
N ALA A 348 -5.12 24.63 -16.63
CA ALA A 348 -6.35 25.21 -17.20
C ALA A 348 -7.17 24.15 -17.95
N GLU A 349 -6.55 23.40 -18.87
CA GLU A 349 -7.20 22.32 -19.62
C GLU A 349 -7.78 21.21 -18.71
N PHE A 350 -7.12 20.93 -17.59
CA PHE A 350 -7.67 20.00 -16.60
C PHE A 350 -8.96 20.54 -15.98
N PHE A 351 -9.01 21.80 -15.55
CA PHE A 351 -10.21 22.39 -14.96
C PHE A 351 -11.34 22.55 -15.97
N GLU A 352 -11.07 22.92 -17.21
CA GLU A 352 -12.05 22.90 -18.30
C GLU A 352 -12.64 21.49 -18.52
N THR A 353 -11.77 20.45 -18.47
CA THR A 353 -12.18 19.05 -18.55
C THR A 353 -13.09 18.67 -17.38
N LEU A 354 -12.74 19.08 -16.16
CA LEU A 354 -13.51 18.80 -14.95
C LEU A 354 -14.88 19.50 -14.97
N ASP A 355 -14.93 20.76 -15.37
CA ASP A 355 -16.18 21.55 -15.48
C ASP A 355 -17.09 20.98 -16.57
N HIS A 356 -16.52 20.59 -17.71
CA HIS A 356 -17.29 19.89 -18.74
C HIS A 356 -17.86 18.58 -18.20
N TYR A 357 -17.07 17.80 -17.47
CA TYR A 357 -17.51 16.55 -16.88
C TYR A 357 -18.61 16.77 -15.84
N ARG A 358 -18.50 17.77 -14.97
CA ARG A 358 -19.55 18.10 -13.98
C ARG A 358 -20.88 18.38 -14.64
N ARG A 359 -20.91 19.18 -15.72
CA ARG A 359 -22.13 19.46 -16.50
C ARG A 359 -22.69 18.19 -17.14
N TRP A 360 -21.81 17.37 -17.73
CA TRP A 360 -22.24 16.12 -18.36
C TRP A 360 -22.73 15.08 -17.34
N ARG A 361 -22.11 15.03 -16.16
CA ARG A 361 -22.46 14.11 -15.06
C ARG A 361 -23.86 14.41 -14.49
N ALA A 362 -24.34 15.65 -14.53
CA ALA A 362 -25.62 16.05 -13.94
C ALA A 362 -26.81 15.22 -14.42
N GLN A 363 -26.82 14.74 -15.68
CA GLN A 363 -27.87 13.87 -16.22
C GLN A 363 -28.00 12.50 -15.54
N PHE A 364 -27.01 12.08 -14.77
CA PHE A 364 -26.97 10.79 -14.08
C PHE A 364 -27.31 10.90 -12.60
N LEU A 365 -27.54 12.11 -12.11
CA LEU A 365 -27.88 12.40 -10.73
C LEU A 365 -29.40 12.33 -10.51
N ASP A 366 -29.77 12.04 -9.28
CA ASP A 366 -31.15 12.18 -8.79
C ASP A 366 -31.40 13.58 -8.24
N GLU A 367 -32.60 13.83 -7.71
CA GLU A 367 -33.02 15.11 -7.12
C GLU A 367 -32.17 15.54 -5.90
N ARG A 368 -31.46 14.60 -5.27
CA ARG A 368 -30.57 14.86 -4.12
C ARG A 368 -29.12 15.12 -4.54
N GLY A 369 -28.83 15.09 -5.86
CA GLY A 369 -27.48 15.24 -6.39
C GLY A 369 -26.60 13.99 -6.28
N GLU A 370 -27.17 12.84 -5.91
CA GLU A 370 -26.49 11.56 -5.85
C GLU A 370 -26.62 10.78 -7.16
N LEU A 371 -25.66 9.89 -7.45
CA LEU A 371 -25.78 9.02 -8.62
C LEU A 371 -27.00 8.10 -8.50
N GLN A 372 -27.83 8.08 -9.53
CA GLN A 372 -28.91 7.12 -9.64
C GLN A 372 -28.37 5.68 -9.49
N PRO A 373 -29.07 4.74 -8.82
CA PRO A 373 -28.56 3.40 -8.51
C PRO A 373 -27.94 2.64 -9.70
N ARG A 374 -28.53 2.78 -10.89
CA ARG A 374 -28.06 2.13 -12.13
C ARG A 374 -26.71 2.65 -12.65
N PHE A 375 -26.24 3.80 -12.15
CA PHE A 375 -24.98 4.42 -12.54
C PHE A 375 -23.91 4.36 -11.45
N GLN A 376 -24.27 3.81 -10.29
CA GLN A 376 -23.30 3.61 -9.22
C GLN A 376 -22.28 2.56 -9.63
N PRO A 377 -20.96 2.83 -9.45
CA PRO A 377 -19.94 1.83 -9.74
C PRO A 377 -20.07 0.65 -8.76
N PRO A 378 -19.87 -0.60 -9.24
CA PRO A 378 -19.93 -1.76 -8.38
C PRO A 378 -18.88 -1.67 -7.25
N PRO A 379 -19.14 -2.27 -6.07
CA PRO A 379 -18.17 -2.29 -4.99
C PRO A 379 -16.91 -3.05 -5.42
N PRO A 380 -15.71 -2.58 -5.05
CA PRO A 380 -14.48 -3.29 -5.34
C PRO A 380 -14.40 -4.57 -4.52
N VAL A 381 -14.01 -5.69 -5.14
CA VAL A 381 -13.84 -6.99 -4.49
C VAL A 381 -12.43 -7.52 -4.71
N ALA A 382 -11.71 -7.83 -3.63
CA ALA A 382 -10.37 -8.40 -3.71
C ALA A 382 -10.40 -9.82 -4.32
N SER A 383 -9.32 -10.21 -5.01
CA SER A 383 -9.27 -11.49 -5.72
C SER A 383 -9.51 -12.72 -4.83
N PHE A 384 -9.04 -12.64 -3.60
CA PHE A 384 -9.17 -13.69 -2.59
C PHE A 384 -10.44 -13.60 -1.73
N MET A 385 -11.34 -12.66 -2.04
CA MET A 385 -12.64 -12.49 -1.38
C MET A 385 -13.82 -12.89 -2.27
N GLN A 386 -13.56 -13.28 -3.52
CA GLN A 386 -14.61 -13.73 -4.43
C GLN A 386 -15.04 -15.16 -4.13
N GLU A 387 -16.36 -15.37 -4.13
CA GLU A 387 -16.91 -16.72 -4.25
C GLU A 387 -16.72 -17.24 -5.68
N PRO A 388 -16.49 -18.57 -5.87
CA PRO A 388 -16.22 -19.15 -7.19
C PRO A 388 -17.30 -18.91 -8.26
N ALA A 389 -18.55 -18.64 -7.85
CA ALA A 389 -19.70 -18.43 -8.70
C ALA A 389 -20.11 -16.95 -8.86
N ALA A 390 -19.37 -16.01 -8.31
CA ALA A 390 -19.75 -14.59 -8.33
C ALA A 390 -19.49 -13.93 -9.69
N ALA A 391 -20.27 -12.86 -9.97
CA ALA A 391 -20.16 -12.03 -11.17
C ALA A 391 -18.72 -11.55 -11.47
N PRO A 392 -18.37 -11.28 -12.74
CA PRO A 392 -17.01 -10.89 -13.12
C PRO A 392 -16.52 -9.67 -12.35
N ARG A 393 -15.30 -9.75 -11.85
CA ARG A 393 -14.62 -8.69 -11.07
C ARG A 393 -14.47 -7.43 -11.88
N GLU A 394 -14.53 -6.29 -11.23
CA GLU A 394 -13.86 -5.14 -11.75
C GLU A 394 -12.34 -5.45 -11.81
N HIS A 395 -11.83 -5.58 -13.03
CA HIS A 395 -10.40 -5.85 -13.23
C HIS A 395 -9.60 -4.65 -12.72
N ILE A 396 -8.78 -4.84 -11.66
CA ILE A 396 -7.84 -3.82 -11.21
C ILE A 396 -6.81 -3.65 -12.34
N PRO A 397 -6.83 -2.56 -13.14
CA PRO A 397 -5.91 -2.44 -14.25
C PRO A 397 -4.48 -2.51 -13.75
N VAL A 398 -3.69 -3.30 -14.46
CA VAL A 398 -2.24 -3.24 -14.32
C VAL A 398 -1.82 -1.87 -14.81
N PRO A 399 -1.16 -1.05 -13.97
CA PRO A 399 -0.62 0.20 -14.43
C PRO A 399 0.32 -0.10 -15.58
N LYS A 400 0.00 0.40 -16.78
CA LYS A 400 0.99 0.44 -17.87
C LYS A 400 1.99 1.53 -17.47
N GLY A 401 2.92 1.16 -16.60
CA GLY A 401 4.04 2.02 -16.26
C GLY A 401 4.86 2.28 -17.52
N PRO A 402 5.57 3.39 -17.61
CA PRO A 402 6.55 3.56 -18.66
C PRO A 402 7.65 2.52 -18.43
N VAL A 403 7.55 1.38 -19.10
CA VAL A 403 8.61 0.37 -19.17
C VAL A 403 9.87 0.99 -19.85
N GLU A 404 9.70 2.18 -20.41
CA GLU A 404 10.71 2.94 -21.14
C GLU A 404 11.46 4.00 -20.31
N VAL A 405 11.16 4.15 -19.03
CA VAL A 405 11.78 5.19 -18.17
C VAL A 405 13.02 4.69 -17.43
N TRP A 406 13.43 3.43 -17.67
CA TRP A 406 14.60 2.82 -17.02
C TRP A 406 15.78 2.66 -17.96
#